data_53934ab484caaa00e01af78a5332a7b8
#
_entry.id   53934ab484caaa00e01af78a5332a7b8
#
_cell.length_a   1.000
_cell.length_b   1.000
_cell.length_c   1.000
_cell.angle_alpha   90.00
_cell.angle_beta   90.00
_cell.angle_gamma   90.00
#
_symmetry.space_group_name_H-M   'P 1'
#
loop_
_entity.id
_entity.type
_entity.pdbx_description
1 polymer ?
#
loop_
_entity_poly.entity_id
_entity_poly.type
_entity_poly.pdbx_seq_one_letter_code
_entity_poly.pdbx_strand_id
1 'polypeptide(L)'
;MLKLAWRNIWRNKGRSVITIAAVMFCVIFAVVLRSFQVGVWENMIHEIVGNNFGYLQIHQEGFWGDQSLDRSLDLTSTDIESLESSEGVDRLIPRLESFSLLYHGSNTRGSLVMGIDPEIELPGLQLNDILLEGRSFSKNDSVIVVSEGLAKYFKVGLGDTLLFMGQGFHGAAAYGAFPIGGIARMTNPELNKQLVLMPFKQAQYMYNCENRATTLVVAVEDGTDYTAVGVSLKKTSSQSLEILEWKELFPEIIQTIEVD
;
A
#
# COMPACT_ATOMS: atom_id res chain seq x y z
N MET A 1 0.89 -62.40 -3.47
CA MET A 1 0.17 -61.28 -4.07
C MET A 1 1.13 -60.31 -4.78
N LEU A 2 2.10 -59.70 -4.11
CA LEU A 2 3.07 -58.72 -4.69
C LEU A 2 3.87 -59.25 -5.90
N LYS A 3 4.39 -60.51 -5.83
CA LYS A 3 5.12 -61.13 -6.98
C LYS A 3 4.28 -61.27 -8.24
N LEU A 4 2.98 -61.56 -8.11
CA LEU A 4 2.05 -61.68 -9.23
C LEU A 4 1.71 -60.32 -9.84
N ALA A 5 1.52 -59.28 -8.99
CA ALA A 5 1.30 -57.93 -9.45
C ALA A 5 2.54 -57.40 -10.21
N TRP A 6 3.74 -57.60 -9.67
CA TRP A 6 5.00 -57.23 -10.32
C TRP A 6 5.18 -57.89 -11.71
N ARG A 7 4.92 -59.21 -11.80
CA ARG A 7 5.00 -59.96 -13.04
C ARG A 7 3.97 -59.50 -14.06
N ASN A 8 2.78 -59.04 -13.63
CA ASN A 8 1.74 -58.52 -14.51
C ASN A 8 2.11 -57.15 -15.10
N ILE A 9 2.71 -56.29 -14.32
CA ILE A 9 3.27 -54.98 -14.75
C ILE A 9 4.30 -55.19 -15.86
N TRP A 10 5.25 -56.10 -15.64
CA TRP A 10 6.32 -56.39 -16.58
C TRP A 10 5.86 -57.12 -17.87
N ARG A 11 4.73 -57.83 -17.83
CA ARG A 11 4.16 -58.50 -18.98
C ARG A 11 3.56 -57.50 -20.00
N ASN A 12 3.08 -56.35 -19.52
CA ASN A 12 2.46 -55.28 -20.35
C ASN A 12 3.22 -53.95 -20.23
N LYS A 13 4.54 -54.01 -20.47
CA LYS A 13 5.47 -52.88 -20.25
C LYS A 13 4.99 -51.56 -20.88
N GLY A 14 4.51 -51.56 -22.12
CA GLY A 14 4.07 -50.36 -22.81
C GLY A 14 2.91 -49.66 -22.10
N ARG A 15 1.88 -50.41 -21.72
CA ARG A 15 0.72 -49.85 -21.01
C ARG A 15 1.10 -49.35 -19.61
N SER A 16 1.96 -50.12 -18.89
CA SER A 16 2.43 -49.72 -17.56
C SER A 16 3.29 -48.46 -17.60
N VAL A 17 4.19 -48.33 -18.57
CA VAL A 17 5.03 -47.15 -18.76
C VAL A 17 4.18 -45.90 -19.05
N ILE A 18 3.19 -46.03 -19.95
CA ILE A 18 2.29 -44.92 -20.29
C ILE A 18 1.50 -44.45 -19.05
N THR A 19 0.97 -45.40 -18.26
CA THR A 19 0.22 -45.06 -17.05
C THR A 19 1.11 -44.37 -16.01
N ILE A 20 2.33 -44.90 -15.78
CA ILE A 20 3.29 -44.31 -14.86
C ILE A 20 3.70 -42.90 -15.34
N ALA A 21 4.00 -42.78 -16.63
CA ALA A 21 4.36 -41.48 -17.21
C ALA A 21 3.22 -40.45 -17.09
N ALA A 22 1.98 -40.87 -17.30
CA ALA A 22 0.82 -40.00 -17.16
C ALA A 22 0.64 -39.53 -15.71
N VAL A 23 0.73 -40.42 -14.73
CA VAL A 23 0.65 -40.08 -13.32
C VAL A 23 1.81 -39.14 -12.91
N MET A 24 3.03 -39.49 -13.33
CA MET A 24 4.21 -38.67 -13.04
C MET A 24 4.06 -37.26 -13.66
N PHE A 25 3.59 -37.15 -14.88
CA PHE A 25 3.32 -35.87 -15.52
C PHE A 25 2.29 -35.06 -14.76
N CYS A 26 1.17 -35.67 -14.35
CA CYS A 26 0.15 -34.98 -13.55
C CYS A 26 0.68 -34.45 -12.22
N VAL A 27 1.51 -35.26 -11.53
CA VAL A 27 2.10 -34.84 -10.24
C VAL A 27 3.10 -33.69 -10.45
N ILE A 28 4.00 -33.82 -11.45
CA ILE A 28 4.96 -32.75 -11.76
C ILE A 28 4.22 -31.47 -12.14
N PHE A 29 3.20 -31.57 -12.98
CA PHE A 29 2.41 -30.43 -13.43
C PHE A 29 1.69 -29.75 -12.25
N ALA A 30 1.08 -30.55 -11.36
CA ALA A 30 0.44 -30.02 -10.15
C ALA A 30 1.42 -29.27 -9.23
N VAL A 31 2.62 -29.82 -9.02
CA VAL A 31 3.67 -29.18 -8.22
C VAL A 31 4.13 -27.86 -8.87
N VAL A 32 4.36 -27.87 -10.18
CA VAL A 32 4.77 -26.67 -10.93
C VAL A 32 3.70 -25.58 -10.85
N LEU A 33 2.42 -25.95 -11.07
CA LEU A 33 1.30 -24.99 -10.95
C LEU A 33 1.22 -24.41 -9.55
N ARG A 34 1.33 -25.24 -8.52
CA ARG A 34 1.28 -24.76 -7.13
C ARG A 34 2.45 -23.83 -6.82
N SER A 35 3.67 -24.17 -7.24
CA SER A 35 4.84 -23.32 -7.05
C SER A 35 4.69 -21.97 -7.77
N PHE A 36 4.16 -21.99 -9.00
CA PHE A 36 3.86 -20.77 -9.75
C PHE A 36 2.81 -19.90 -9.03
N GLN A 37 1.73 -20.51 -8.57
CA GLN A 37 0.67 -19.80 -7.84
C GLN A 37 1.21 -19.13 -6.58
N VAL A 38 1.97 -19.85 -5.75
CA VAL A 38 2.59 -19.28 -4.54
C VAL A 38 3.49 -18.10 -4.89
N GLY A 39 4.36 -18.25 -5.90
CA GLY A 39 5.25 -17.16 -6.33
C GLY A 39 4.51 -15.92 -6.84
N VAL A 40 3.39 -16.10 -7.54
CA VAL A 40 2.53 -14.96 -7.97
C VAL A 40 1.94 -14.24 -6.77
N TRP A 41 1.43 -14.97 -5.77
CA TRP A 41 0.88 -14.37 -4.55
C TRP A 41 1.93 -13.63 -3.74
N GLU A 42 3.09 -14.22 -3.51
CA GLU A 42 4.21 -13.56 -2.80
C GLU A 42 4.64 -12.27 -3.49
N ASN A 43 4.79 -12.31 -4.81
CA ASN A 43 5.13 -11.11 -5.58
C ASN A 43 4.02 -10.05 -5.51
N MET A 44 2.75 -10.44 -5.61
CA MET A 44 1.62 -9.50 -5.50
C MET A 44 1.56 -8.84 -4.12
N ILE A 45 1.78 -9.59 -3.04
CA ILE A 45 1.84 -9.04 -1.69
C ILE A 45 3.01 -8.06 -1.57
N HIS A 46 4.19 -8.44 -2.07
CA HIS A 46 5.35 -7.56 -2.04
C HIS A 46 5.11 -6.25 -2.80
N GLU A 47 4.56 -6.33 -4.00
CA GLU A 47 4.28 -5.14 -4.84
C GLU A 47 3.16 -4.26 -4.27
N ILE A 48 2.07 -4.83 -3.80
CA ILE A 48 0.93 -4.04 -3.31
C ILE A 48 1.19 -3.57 -1.89
N VAL A 49 1.58 -4.48 -1.00
CA VAL A 49 1.74 -4.18 0.42
C VAL A 49 3.12 -3.59 0.69
N GLY A 50 4.20 -4.34 0.39
CA GLY A 50 5.55 -3.95 0.74
C GLY A 50 5.95 -2.61 0.14
N ASN A 51 5.67 -2.40 -1.14
CA ASN A 51 6.11 -1.21 -1.85
C ASN A 51 5.19 0.01 -1.69
N ASN A 52 3.89 -0.18 -1.44
CA ASN A 52 2.96 0.96 -1.38
C ASN A 52 2.47 1.27 0.04
N PHE A 53 2.05 0.26 0.79
CA PHE A 53 1.39 0.48 2.09
C PHE A 53 2.30 0.20 3.29
N GLY A 54 3.33 -0.62 3.10
CA GLY A 54 4.15 -1.16 4.18
C GLY A 54 3.50 -2.37 4.87
N TYR A 55 4.33 -3.22 5.47
CA TYR A 55 3.84 -4.41 6.18
C TYR A 55 3.25 -4.10 7.54
N LEU A 56 3.67 -2.99 8.14
CA LEU A 56 3.23 -2.50 9.45
C LEU A 56 2.87 -1.03 9.35
N GLN A 57 1.75 -0.66 9.97
CA GLN A 57 1.33 0.73 10.10
C GLN A 57 0.95 1.04 11.54
N ILE A 58 1.21 2.26 11.97
CA ILE A 58 0.85 2.79 13.27
C ILE A 58 -0.19 3.88 13.07
N HIS A 59 -1.29 3.78 13.79
CA HIS A 59 -2.39 4.74 13.78
C HIS A 59 -2.75 5.16 15.21
N GLN A 60 -3.49 6.24 15.32
CA GLN A 60 -4.24 6.53 16.54
C GLN A 60 -5.34 5.49 16.69
N GLU A 61 -5.61 5.02 17.91
CA GLU A 61 -6.65 4.03 18.19
C GLU A 61 -8.00 4.43 17.53
N GLY A 62 -8.57 3.48 16.78
CA GLY A 62 -9.83 3.63 16.06
C GLY A 62 -9.78 4.47 14.77
N PHE A 63 -8.61 4.95 14.35
CA PHE A 63 -8.49 5.67 13.08
C PHE A 63 -8.90 4.80 11.89
N TRP A 64 -8.48 3.54 11.88
CA TRP A 64 -8.77 2.64 10.74
C TRP A 64 -10.27 2.41 10.51
N GLY A 65 -11.08 2.41 11.58
CA GLY A 65 -12.53 2.28 11.48
C GLY A 65 -13.26 3.54 11.01
N ASP A 66 -12.82 4.70 11.48
CA ASP A 66 -13.50 5.99 11.24
C ASP A 66 -12.89 6.79 10.08
N GLN A 67 -11.60 6.58 9.78
CA GLN A 67 -10.79 7.33 8.80
C GLN A 67 -10.92 8.86 8.95
N SER A 68 -11.11 9.32 10.19
CA SER A 68 -11.28 10.71 10.54
C SER A 68 -9.96 11.37 10.89
N LEU A 69 -9.74 12.58 10.38
CA LEU A 69 -8.57 13.39 10.73
C LEU A 69 -8.51 13.74 12.22
N ASP A 70 -9.64 13.70 12.93
CA ASP A 70 -9.68 13.93 14.38
C ASP A 70 -8.96 12.84 15.18
N ARG A 71 -8.76 11.66 14.55
CA ARG A 71 -7.96 10.55 15.06
C ARG A 71 -6.56 10.51 14.42
N SER A 72 -6.00 11.65 14.08
CA SER A 72 -4.62 11.73 13.59
C SER A 72 -3.63 11.71 14.74
N LEU A 73 -2.45 11.13 14.48
CA LEU A 73 -1.32 11.06 15.39
C LEU A 73 -0.66 12.43 15.58
N ASP A 74 -0.26 12.77 16.79
CA ASP A 74 0.59 13.93 17.06
C ASP A 74 2.07 13.52 16.91
N LEU A 75 2.74 14.06 15.90
CA LEU A 75 4.13 13.75 15.59
C LEU A 75 5.15 14.31 16.60
N THR A 76 4.71 15.17 17.52
CA THR A 76 5.55 15.72 18.58
C THR A 76 5.55 14.87 19.86
N SER A 77 4.80 13.78 19.86
CA SER A 77 4.68 12.86 20.99
C SER A 77 5.99 12.10 21.24
N THR A 78 6.40 11.98 22.49
CA THR A 78 7.57 11.18 22.91
C THR A 78 7.41 9.68 22.61
N ASP A 79 6.17 9.22 22.44
CA ASP A 79 5.88 7.83 22.05
C ASP A 79 6.45 7.53 20.66
N ILE A 80 6.37 8.49 19.72
CA ILE A 80 6.88 8.30 18.34
C ILE A 80 8.40 8.17 18.33
N GLU A 81 9.13 8.99 19.10
CA GLU A 81 10.60 8.88 19.24
C GLU A 81 11.01 7.51 19.79
N SER A 82 10.24 6.97 20.74
CA SER A 82 10.51 5.65 21.31
C SER A 82 10.24 4.52 20.32
N LEU A 83 9.22 4.65 19.47
CA LEU A 83 8.89 3.67 18.42
C LEU A 83 9.92 3.69 17.31
N GLU A 84 10.41 4.87 16.90
CA GLU A 84 11.44 5.00 15.87
C GLU A 84 12.78 4.40 16.32
N SER A 85 13.05 4.43 17.63
CA SER A 85 14.26 3.84 18.24
C SER A 85 14.14 2.35 18.54
N SER A 86 13.02 1.70 18.16
CA SER A 86 12.78 0.28 18.42
C SER A 86 13.62 -0.61 17.51
N GLU A 87 14.08 -1.75 18.05
CA GLU A 87 14.91 -2.72 17.32
C GLU A 87 14.19 -3.24 16.05
N GLY A 88 14.87 -3.19 14.92
CA GLY A 88 14.38 -3.63 13.61
C GLY A 88 13.56 -2.59 12.85
N VAL A 89 13.36 -1.39 13.41
CA VAL A 89 12.76 -0.25 12.71
C VAL A 89 13.88 0.55 12.01
N ASP A 90 13.83 0.65 10.69
CA ASP A 90 14.73 1.51 9.91
C ASP A 90 14.30 2.98 10.03
N ARG A 91 13.03 3.26 9.78
CA ARG A 91 12.42 4.59 9.92
C ARG A 91 10.90 4.53 9.98
N LEU A 92 10.31 5.59 10.49
CA LEU A 92 8.87 5.84 10.43
C LEU A 92 8.57 6.85 9.32
N ILE A 93 7.63 6.51 8.43
CA ILE A 93 7.25 7.33 7.28
C ILE A 93 5.86 7.92 7.54
N PRO A 94 5.76 9.23 7.85
CA PRO A 94 4.49 9.87 8.11
C PRO A 94 3.73 10.13 6.81
N ARG A 95 2.44 9.78 6.80
CA ARG A 95 1.48 10.09 5.74
C ARG A 95 0.27 10.81 6.32
N LEU A 96 -0.29 11.72 5.55
CA LEU A 96 -1.59 12.32 5.84
C LEU A 96 -2.57 11.91 4.75
N GLU A 97 -3.49 11.03 5.10
CA GLU A 97 -4.47 10.46 4.17
C GLU A 97 -5.86 11.03 4.49
N SER A 98 -6.55 11.53 3.47
CA SER A 98 -7.90 12.03 3.60
C SER A 98 -8.65 11.98 2.27
N PHE A 99 -9.97 11.94 2.34
CA PHE A 99 -10.80 12.02 1.15
C PHE A 99 -11.25 13.47 0.90
N SER A 100 -11.15 13.90 -0.35
CA SER A 100 -11.67 15.19 -0.81
C SER A 100 -12.45 15.05 -2.09
N LEU A 101 -13.42 15.93 -2.27
CA LEU A 101 -14.06 16.15 -3.55
C LEU A 101 -13.14 17.03 -4.41
N LEU A 102 -12.78 16.52 -5.58
CA LEU A 102 -12.02 17.26 -6.56
C LEU A 102 -12.94 17.79 -7.63
N TYR A 103 -12.61 18.99 -8.12
CA TYR A 103 -13.38 19.68 -9.15
C TYR A 103 -12.46 20.16 -10.28
N HIS A 104 -12.91 19.97 -11.52
CA HIS A 104 -12.34 20.62 -12.69
C HIS A 104 -13.44 20.87 -13.73
N GLY A 105 -13.70 22.13 -14.05
CA GLY A 105 -14.81 22.51 -14.92
C GLY A 105 -16.16 22.05 -14.34
N SER A 106 -16.87 21.19 -15.07
CA SER A 106 -18.16 20.60 -14.64
C SER A 106 -18.02 19.23 -13.96
N ASN A 107 -16.82 18.67 -13.92
CA ASN A 107 -16.57 17.33 -13.41
C ASN A 107 -16.21 17.38 -11.93
N THR A 108 -16.74 16.41 -11.18
CA THR A 108 -16.47 16.24 -9.74
C THR A 108 -16.23 14.79 -9.44
N ARG A 109 -15.26 14.51 -8.55
CA ARG A 109 -14.96 13.15 -8.11
C ARG A 109 -14.40 13.13 -6.68
N GLY A 110 -14.89 12.20 -5.85
CA GLY A 110 -14.26 11.87 -4.59
C GLY A 110 -12.93 11.15 -4.84
N SER A 111 -11.87 11.61 -4.20
CA SER A 111 -10.51 11.12 -4.41
C SER A 111 -9.75 11.01 -3.10
N LEU A 112 -8.88 10.02 -3.00
CA LEU A 112 -7.93 9.91 -1.91
C LEU A 112 -6.81 10.91 -2.13
N VAL A 113 -6.58 11.76 -1.15
CA VAL A 113 -5.47 12.70 -1.10
C VAL A 113 -4.46 12.18 -0.08
N MET A 114 -3.25 11.95 -0.52
CA MET A 114 -2.17 11.46 0.32
C MET A 114 -1.03 12.47 0.33
N GLY A 115 -0.79 13.07 1.49
CA GLY A 115 0.38 13.89 1.76
C GLY A 115 1.57 13.00 2.11
N ILE A 116 2.66 13.12 1.35
CA ILE A 116 3.86 12.30 1.49
C ILE A 116 5.13 13.15 1.47
N ASP A 117 6.19 12.61 2.07
CA ASP A 117 7.54 13.10 1.91
C ASP A 117 8.28 12.23 0.88
N PRO A 118 8.50 12.72 -0.34
CA PRO A 118 9.05 11.89 -1.42
C PRO A 118 10.51 11.44 -1.20
N GLU A 119 11.22 12.01 -0.22
CA GLU A 119 12.62 11.68 0.06
C GLU A 119 12.74 10.42 0.93
N ILE A 120 11.70 10.11 1.72
CA ILE A 120 11.72 8.99 2.67
C ILE A 120 10.66 7.93 2.37
N GLU A 121 9.88 8.11 1.32
CA GLU A 121 8.74 7.25 0.97
C GLU A 121 9.18 5.85 0.51
N LEU A 122 8.26 4.88 0.59
CA LEU A 122 8.46 3.51 0.12
C LEU A 122 8.68 3.46 -1.40
N PRO A 123 9.37 2.41 -1.92
CA PRO A 123 9.71 2.30 -3.34
C PRO A 123 8.53 2.46 -4.30
N GLY A 124 7.36 1.88 -3.99
CA GLY A 124 6.19 1.96 -4.85
C GLY A 124 5.52 3.33 -4.93
N LEU A 125 5.89 4.25 -4.05
CA LEU A 125 5.45 5.66 -4.06
C LEU A 125 6.62 6.64 -4.29
N GLN A 126 7.79 6.13 -4.66
CA GLN A 126 8.87 7.00 -5.12
C GLN A 126 8.47 7.67 -6.45
N LEU A 127 8.23 8.97 -6.37
CA LEU A 127 7.62 9.72 -7.47
C LEU A 127 8.39 9.60 -8.79
N ASN A 128 9.72 9.54 -8.75
CA ASN A 128 10.53 9.45 -9.97
C ASN A 128 10.31 8.15 -10.74
N ASP A 129 9.93 7.07 -10.06
CA ASP A 129 9.77 5.74 -10.66
C ASP A 129 8.37 5.51 -11.23
N ILE A 130 7.37 6.19 -10.66
CA ILE A 130 5.96 6.03 -11.06
C ILE A 130 5.46 7.13 -12.01
N LEU A 131 6.22 8.21 -12.21
CA LEU A 131 5.85 9.30 -13.10
C LEU A 131 5.79 8.84 -14.56
N LEU A 132 4.70 9.20 -15.24
CA LEU A 132 4.55 9.09 -16.69
C LEU A 132 4.93 10.39 -17.39
N GLU A 133 4.54 11.52 -16.80
CA GLU A 133 4.73 12.84 -17.35
C GLU A 133 4.99 13.86 -16.23
N GLY A 134 5.73 14.91 -16.55
CA GLY A 134 5.99 16.02 -15.64
C GLY A 134 7.18 15.79 -14.72
N ARG A 135 7.08 16.32 -13.52
CA ARG A 135 8.11 16.23 -12.49
C ARG A 135 7.55 15.82 -11.12
N SER A 136 8.40 15.27 -10.29
CA SER A 136 8.10 15.07 -8.88
C SER A 136 8.04 16.42 -8.15
N PHE A 137 7.51 16.42 -6.94
CA PHE A 137 7.56 17.55 -6.04
C PHE A 137 8.60 17.35 -4.93
N SER A 138 9.04 18.45 -4.33
CA SER A 138 9.83 18.47 -3.11
C SER A 138 8.97 18.86 -1.90
N LYS A 139 9.51 18.74 -0.69
CA LYS A 139 8.81 19.05 0.59
C LYS A 139 8.11 20.42 0.63
N ASN A 140 8.62 21.41 -0.10
CA ASN A 140 8.15 22.81 -0.05
C ASN A 140 7.41 23.24 -1.32
N ASP A 141 7.21 22.33 -2.27
CA ASP A 141 6.44 22.62 -3.47
C ASP A 141 4.93 22.72 -3.14
N SER A 142 4.19 23.40 -4.02
CA SER A 142 2.73 23.49 -3.98
C SER A 142 2.06 22.84 -5.19
N VAL A 143 2.80 22.00 -5.91
CA VAL A 143 2.26 21.21 -7.02
C VAL A 143 1.84 19.83 -6.53
N ILE A 144 0.93 19.21 -7.26
CA ILE A 144 0.45 17.85 -6.98
C ILE A 144 0.84 16.88 -8.10
N VAL A 145 0.87 15.60 -7.75
CA VAL A 145 0.95 14.51 -8.73
C VAL A 145 -0.38 13.78 -8.69
N VAL A 146 -1.01 13.64 -9.86
CA VAL A 146 -2.29 12.93 -9.99
C VAL A 146 -2.10 11.58 -10.66
N SER A 147 -2.91 10.61 -10.26
CA SER A 147 -2.92 9.32 -10.94
C SER A 147 -3.42 9.43 -12.38
N GLU A 148 -2.90 8.58 -13.28
CA GLU A 148 -3.27 8.55 -14.70
C GLU A 148 -4.78 8.41 -14.93
N GLY A 149 -5.44 7.54 -14.16
CA GLY A 149 -6.88 7.34 -14.26
C GLY A 149 -7.68 8.58 -13.86
N LEU A 150 -7.18 9.32 -12.87
CA LEU A 150 -7.81 10.56 -12.42
C LEU A 150 -7.61 11.68 -13.46
N ALA A 151 -6.39 11.81 -14.02
CA ALA A 151 -6.09 12.76 -15.09
C ALA A 151 -6.97 12.52 -16.33
N LYS A 152 -7.15 11.26 -16.73
CA LYS A 152 -8.07 10.88 -17.82
C LYS A 152 -9.53 11.23 -17.53
N TYR A 153 -9.98 10.99 -16.29
CA TYR A 153 -11.36 11.30 -15.89
C TYR A 153 -11.67 12.80 -15.98
N PHE A 154 -10.79 13.64 -15.46
CA PHE A 154 -10.96 15.10 -15.49
C PHE A 154 -10.57 15.71 -16.83
N LYS A 155 -9.88 14.97 -17.70
CA LYS A 155 -9.30 15.43 -18.98
C LYS A 155 -8.32 16.59 -18.75
N VAL A 156 -7.45 16.42 -17.77
CA VAL A 156 -6.43 17.39 -17.37
C VAL A 156 -5.02 16.91 -17.72
N GLY A 157 -4.11 17.85 -17.89
CA GLY A 157 -2.69 17.65 -18.13
C GLY A 157 -1.82 18.47 -17.17
N LEU A 158 -0.53 18.51 -17.49
CA LEU A 158 0.45 19.29 -16.71
C LEU A 158 0.09 20.79 -16.75
N GLY A 159 0.16 21.45 -15.59
CA GLY A 159 -0.14 22.86 -15.42
C GLY A 159 -1.63 23.18 -15.21
N ASP A 160 -2.54 22.27 -15.50
CA ASP A 160 -3.94 22.43 -15.13
C ASP A 160 -4.11 22.46 -13.62
N THR A 161 -5.16 23.11 -13.12
CA THR A 161 -5.42 23.25 -11.69
C THR A 161 -6.64 22.45 -11.28
N LEU A 162 -6.49 21.63 -10.23
CA LEU A 162 -7.61 20.98 -9.56
C LEU A 162 -8.00 21.75 -8.31
N LEU A 163 -9.31 21.86 -8.08
CA LEU A 163 -9.89 22.42 -6.87
C LEU A 163 -10.23 21.27 -5.90
N PHE A 164 -9.92 21.48 -4.65
CA PHE A 164 -10.15 20.52 -3.57
C PHE A 164 -11.17 21.08 -2.57
N MET A 165 -12.08 20.23 -2.13
CA MET A 165 -12.98 20.51 -1.03
C MET A 165 -13.15 19.26 -0.15
N GLY A 166 -12.88 19.40 1.13
CA GLY A 166 -12.97 18.33 2.12
C GLY A 166 -13.18 18.85 3.51
N GLN A 167 -13.09 17.94 4.46
CA GLN A 167 -13.13 18.25 5.88
C GLN A 167 -11.74 18.09 6.47
N GLY A 168 -11.27 19.10 7.17
CA GLY A 168 -10.03 19.11 7.92
C GLY A 168 -10.23 18.73 9.38
N PHE A 169 -9.15 18.81 10.14
CA PHE A 169 -9.09 18.52 11.56
C PHE A 169 -10.12 19.35 12.34
N HIS A 170 -10.82 18.70 13.31
CA HIS A 170 -11.91 19.28 14.09
C HIS A 170 -13.03 19.94 13.26
N GLY A 171 -13.34 19.34 12.11
CA GLY A 171 -14.41 19.83 11.25
C GLY A 171 -14.07 21.13 10.51
N ALA A 172 -12.82 21.56 10.51
CA ALA A 172 -12.40 22.72 9.72
C ALA A 172 -12.69 22.50 8.24
N ALA A 173 -13.08 23.53 7.51
CA ALA A 173 -13.24 23.44 6.06
C ALA A 173 -11.87 23.35 5.40
N ALA A 174 -11.61 22.26 4.66
CA ALA A 174 -10.40 22.08 3.87
C ALA A 174 -10.71 22.38 2.41
N TYR A 175 -10.04 23.37 1.84
CA TYR A 175 -10.15 23.71 0.43
C TYR A 175 -8.80 24.22 -0.11
N GLY A 176 -8.59 24.01 -1.38
CA GLY A 176 -7.37 24.43 -2.04
C GLY A 176 -7.48 24.34 -3.55
N ALA A 177 -6.52 24.96 -4.22
CA ALA A 177 -6.35 24.91 -5.66
C ALA A 177 -4.88 24.60 -5.95
N PHE A 178 -4.62 23.48 -6.60
CA PHE A 178 -3.24 23.04 -6.82
C PHE A 178 -2.99 22.73 -8.30
N PRO A 179 -1.90 23.24 -8.86
CA PRO A 179 -1.48 22.91 -10.22
C PRO A 179 -0.89 21.50 -10.28
N ILE A 180 -1.19 20.80 -11.37
CA ILE A 180 -0.67 19.47 -11.64
C ILE A 180 0.78 19.59 -12.13
N GLY A 181 1.72 19.10 -11.33
CA GLY A 181 3.15 19.06 -11.67
C GLY A 181 3.56 17.75 -12.33
N GLY A 182 2.80 16.67 -12.10
CA GLY A 182 3.08 15.34 -12.64
C GLY A 182 1.85 14.46 -12.74
N ILE A 183 1.93 13.49 -13.65
CA ILE A 183 0.94 12.41 -13.81
C ILE A 183 1.68 11.10 -13.56
N ALA A 184 1.17 10.27 -12.65
CA ALA A 184 1.78 9.04 -12.24
C ALA A 184 0.88 7.82 -12.51
N ARG A 185 1.50 6.66 -12.73
CA ARG A 185 0.78 5.39 -12.83
C ARG A 185 0.98 4.57 -11.58
N MET A 186 -0.11 4.31 -10.87
CA MET A 186 -0.10 3.45 -9.70
C MET A 186 -0.19 1.98 -10.13
N THR A 187 0.59 1.12 -9.48
CA THR A 187 0.52 -0.34 -9.68
C THR A 187 -0.85 -0.89 -9.28
N ASN A 188 -1.43 -0.36 -8.20
CA ASN A 188 -2.78 -0.72 -7.77
C ASN A 188 -3.82 0.01 -8.64
N PRO A 189 -4.73 -0.75 -9.34
CA PRO A 189 -5.73 -0.16 -10.23
C PRO A 189 -6.74 0.77 -9.51
N GLU A 190 -7.06 0.51 -8.25
CA GLU A 190 -8.00 1.36 -7.50
C GLU A 190 -7.35 2.69 -7.13
N LEU A 191 -6.10 2.67 -6.65
CA LEU A 191 -5.34 3.89 -6.44
C LEU A 191 -5.15 4.67 -7.74
N ASN A 192 -4.91 3.96 -8.85
CA ASN A 192 -4.74 4.60 -10.16
C ASN A 192 -5.99 5.34 -10.66
N LYS A 193 -7.17 5.05 -10.09
CA LYS A 193 -8.41 5.76 -10.43
C LYS A 193 -8.66 7.03 -9.61
N GLN A 194 -8.09 7.15 -8.41
CA GLN A 194 -8.54 8.15 -7.45
C GLN A 194 -7.45 8.79 -6.58
N LEU A 195 -6.17 8.46 -6.77
CA LEU A 195 -5.11 8.96 -5.91
C LEU A 195 -4.57 10.31 -6.40
N VAL A 196 -4.42 11.22 -5.45
CA VAL A 196 -3.62 12.44 -5.58
C VAL A 196 -2.52 12.42 -4.53
N LEU A 197 -1.29 12.63 -4.96
CA LEU A 197 -0.13 12.81 -4.09
C LEU A 197 0.22 14.29 -4.01
N MET A 198 0.48 14.78 -2.79
CA MET A 198 0.93 16.14 -2.55
C MET A 198 2.03 16.18 -1.48
N PRO A 199 2.82 17.26 -1.39
CA PRO A 199 3.80 17.40 -0.32
C PRO A 199 3.13 17.29 1.05
N PHE A 200 3.74 16.54 1.98
CA PHE A 200 3.20 16.26 3.30
C PHE A 200 2.78 17.54 4.06
N LYS A 201 3.68 18.54 4.08
CA LYS A 201 3.40 19.85 4.72
C LYS A 201 2.23 20.58 4.08
N GLN A 202 2.07 20.46 2.76
CA GLN A 202 0.96 21.08 2.04
C GLN A 202 -0.37 20.41 2.40
N ALA A 203 -0.38 19.08 2.55
CA ALA A 203 -1.54 18.36 3.05
C ALA A 203 -1.88 18.77 4.49
N GLN A 204 -0.88 18.85 5.38
CA GLN A 204 -1.07 19.32 6.76
C GLN A 204 -1.71 20.73 6.80
N TYR A 205 -1.21 21.65 5.98
CA TYR A 205 -1.75 23.00 5.89
C TYR A 205 -3.19 23.01 5.37
N MET A 206 -3.47 22.32 4.26
CA MET A 206 -4.81 22.27 3.65
C MET A 206 -5.84 21.68 4.60
N TYR A 207 -5.50 20.63 5.35
CA TYR A 207 -6.40 19.94 6.27
C TYR A 207 -6.37 20.48 7.71
N ASN A 208 -5.61 21.55 7.98
CA ASN A 208 -5.42 22.11 9.33
C ASN A 208 -4.90 21.08 10.35
N CYS A 209 -3.95 20.24 9.92
CA CYS A 209 -3.37 19.14 10.68
C CYS A 209 -1.87 19.35 10.94
N GLU A 210 -1.45 20.54 11.37
CA GLU A 210 -0.05 20.84 11.67
C GLU A 210 0.52 19.83 12.67
N ASN A 211 1.74 19.33 12.38
CA ASN A 211 2.45 18.33 13.18
C ASN A 211 1.66 17.03 13.40
N ARG A 212 0.75 16.70 12.53
CA ARG A 212 -0.07 15.48 12.60
C ARG A 212 0.09 14.62 11.36
N ALA A 213 -0.09 13.31 11.55
CA ALA A 213 -0.18 12.31 10.49
C ALA A 213 -1.37 11.38 10.77
N THR A 214 -1.96 10.81 9.74
CA THR A 214 -2.98 9.78 9.91
C THR A 214 -2.36 8.39 10.06
N THR A 215 -1.20 8.22 9.45
CA THR A 215 -0.52 6.93 9.33
C THR A 215 0.99 7.16 9.51
N LEU A 216 1.63 6.29 10.30
CA LEU A 216 3.07 6.09 10.26
C LEU A 216 3.34 4.71 9.67
N VAL A 217 3.89 4.68 8.47
CA VAL A 217 4.34 3.43 7.88
C VAL A 217 5.69 3.06 8.47
N VAL A 218 5.82 1.81 8.93
CA VAL A 218 7.06 1.30 9.50
C VAL A 218 7.90 0.69 8.39
N ALA A 219 9.00 1.33 8.04
CA ALA A 219 10.04 0.71 7.23
C ALA A 219 10.89 -0.17 8.16
N VAL A 220 10.98 -1.45 7.81
CA VAL A 220 11.71 -2.46 8.59
C VAL A 220 13.09 -2.63 7.97
N GLU A 221 14.11 -2.82 8.83
CA GLU A 221 15.47 -3.10 8.39
C GLU A 221 15.56 -4.36 7.50
N ASP A 222 16.42 -4.31 6.50
CA ASP A 222 16.60 -5.42 5.55
C ASP A 222 16.91 -6.75 6.26
N GLY A 223 16.15 -7.78 5.92
CA GLY A 223 16.31 -9.11 6.48
C GLY A 223 15.67 -9.33 7.85
N THR A 224 15.00 -8.34 8.42
CA THR A 224 14.28 -8.45 9.69
C THR A 224 12.84 -8.91 9.45
N ASP A 225 12.35 -9.80 10.31
CA ASP A 225 10.95 -10.24 10.28
C ASP A 225 10.03 -9.15 10.82
N TYR A 226 9.22 -8.56 9.93
CA TYR A 226 8.25 -7.52 10.29
C TYR A 226 7.28 -7.96 11.40
N THR A 227 6.97 -9.26 11.50
CA THR A 227 6.07 -9.77 12.55
C THR A 227 6.71 -9.62 13.93
N ALA A 228 8.02 -9.91 14.04
CA ALA A 228 8.77 -9.73 15.28
C ALA A 228 8.84 -8.23 15.66
N VAL A 229 9.07 -7.35 14.70
CA VAL A 229 9.06 -5.89 14.89
C VAL A 229 7.67 -5.43 15.36
N GLY A 230 6.59 -5.90 14.74
CA GLY A 230 5.22 -5.58 15.15
C GLY A 230 4.91 -5.97 16.60
N VAL A 231 5.37 -7.15 17.03
CA VAL A 231 5.24 -7.59 18.43
C VAL A 231 6.04 -6.70 19.38
N SER A 232 7.23 -6.28 18.99
CA SER A 232 8.09 -5.37 19.79
C SER A 232 7.44 -4.00 19.93
N LEU A 233 6.96 -3.43 18.83
CA LEU A 233 6.27 -2.14 18.81
C LEU A 233 4.99 -2.15 19.66
N LYS A 234 4.18 -3.22 19.57
CA LYS A 234 2.96 -3.39 20.41
C LYS A 234 3.26 -3.42 21.91
N LYS A 235 4.46 -3.82 22.33
CA LYS A 235 4.88 -3.79 23.74
C LYS A 235 5.37 -2.43 24.20
N THR A 236 5.97 -1.66 23.30
CA THR A 236 6.56 -0.34 23.59
C THR A 236 5.53 0.78 23.44
N SER A 237 4.51 0.57 22.58
CA SER A 237 3.48 1.58 22.30
C SER A 237 2.58 1.86 23.50
N SER A 238 2.11 3.11 23.60
CA SER A 238 1.05 3.50 24.51
C SER A 238 -0.30 2.88 24.10
N GLN A 239 -1.24 2.79 25.02
CA GLN A 239 -2.60 2.27 24.75
C GLN A 239 -3.39 3.11 23.74
N SER A 240 -2.93 4.31 23.43
CA SER A 240 -3.58 5.20 22.46
C SER A 240 -3.17 4.94 21.01
N LEU A 241 -2.20 4.05 20.77
CA LEU A 241 -1.68 3.73 19.45
C LEU A 241 -2.11 2.31 19.03
N GLU A 242 -2.54 2.18 17.80
CA GLU A 242 -2.90 0.93 17.18
C GLU A 242 -1.86 0.55 16.12
N ILE A 243 -1.21 -0.61 16.29
CA ILE A 243 -0.22 -1.12 15.35
C ILE A 243 -0.87 -2.27 14.59
N LEU A 244 -1.09 -2.04 13.30
CA LEU A 244 -1.77 -2.97 12.41
C LEU A 244 -0.78 -3.62 11.44
N GLU A 245 -0.91 -4.92 11.28
CA GLU A 245 -0.25 -5.64 10.22
C GLU A 245 -1.05 -5.52 8.92
N TRP A 246 -0.39 -5.65 7.78
CA TRP A 246 -1.05 -5.60 6.47
C TRP A 246 -2.23 -6.57 6.34
N LYS A 247 -2.19 -7.69 7.06
CA LYS A 247 -3.26 -8.69 7.09
C LYS A 247 -4.54 -8.15 7.74
N GLU A 248 -4.39 -7.27 8.71
CA GLU A 248 -5.50 -6.60 9.40
C GLU A 248 -6.03 -5.43 8.58
N LEU A 249 -5.14 -4.79 7.79
CA LEU A 249 -5.48 -3.66 6.90
C LEU A 249 -6.20 -4.10 5.62
N PHE A 250 -5.84 -5.27 5.07
CA PHE A 250 -6.33 -5.77 3.78
C PHE A 250 -6.87 -7.20 3.87
N PRO A 251 -7.94 -7.45 4.65
CA PRO A 251 -8.50 -8.79 4.82
C PRO A 251 -9.00 -9.41 3.51
N GLU A 252 -9.37 -8.60 2.51
CA GLU A 252 -9.81 -9.08 1.20
C GLU A 252 -8.69 -9.80 0.45
N ILE A 253 -7.44 -9.36 0.61
CA ILE A 253 -6.28 -10.02 -0.01
C ILE A 253 -6.13 -11.42 0.57
N ILE A 254 -6.28 -11.57 1.90
CA ILE A 254 -6.18 -12.86 2.58
C ILE A 254 -7.31 -13.79 2.15
N GLN A 255 -8.55 -13.31 2.11
CA GLN A 255 -9.68 -14.12 1.67
C GLN A 255 -9.48 -14.66 0.26
N THR A 256 -8.89 -13.87 -0.63
CA THR A 256 -8.60 -14.30 -1.99
C THR A 256 -7.52 -15.38 -2.04
N ILE A 257 -6.52 -15.32 -1.16
CA ILE A 257 -5.43 -16.31 -1.07
C ILE A 257 -5.92 -17.63 -0.46
N GLU A 258 -6.83 -17.58 0.54
CA GLU A 258 -7.32 -18.76 1.24
C GLU A 258 -8.39 -19.56 0.46
N VAL A 259 -9.07 -18.92 -0.50
CA VAL A 259 -10.12 -19.56 -1.32
C VAL A 259 -9.55 -20.33 -2.51
N ASP A 260 -8.30 -20.08 -2.92
CA ASP A 260 -7.58 -20.77 -3.99
C ASP A 260 -6.69 -21.92 -3.46
#